data_40c2e23e192f97d88a1a80d86115e01b
#
_entry.id   40c2e23e192f97d88a1a80d86115e01b
#
_cell.length_a   1.000
_cell.length_b   1.000
_cell.length_c   1.000
_cell.angle_alpha   90.00
_cell.angle_beta   90.00
_cell.angle_gamma   90.00
#
_symmetry.space_group_name_H-M   'P 1'
#
loop_
_entity.id
_entity.type
_entity.pdbx_description
1 polymer ?
#
loop_
_entity_poly.entity_id
_entity_poly.type
_entity_poly.pdbx_seq_one_letter_code
_entity_poly.pdbx_strand_id
1 'polypeptide(L)'
;MNKGITILIDSSGSMDGEPLCRAHQMVCDIIFAYHDLMQKSLWVCKDWIHMILYNSDLNEVISRHELAYIRKEKPRGIDLEMGMIQPPFFEFHGHGPKCLGKAIEYVINGYHGDILLIITKGTPSDIFRFNSLICKCKIIYKKIFVLHGNFAKKVAYEKLTKNIYPWDSFDSVEIVQNMFDMDNTLKRKILENPPRIIELTI
;
A
#
# COMPACT_ATOMS: atom_id res chain seq x y z
N MET A 1 -19.01 -1.54 6.07
CA MET A 1 -18.60 -2.27 4.84
C MET A 1 -17.15 -2.62 5.01
N ASN A 2 -16.78 -3.90 4.86
CA ASN A 2 -15.38 -4.29 4.96
C ASN A 2 -14.68 -3.93 3.66
N LYS A 3 -13.59 -3.15 3.73
CA LYS A 3 -12.79 -2.77 2.56
C LYS A 3 -11.55 -3.64 2.49
N GLY A 4 -11.17 -4.07 1.32
CA GLY A 4 -9.93 -4.78 1.07
C GLY A 4 -8.91 -3.89 0.37
N ILE A 5 -7.67 -3.91 0.82
CA ILE A 5 -6.55 -3.24 0.16
C ILE A 5 -5.66 -4.30 -0.48
N THR A 6 -5.47 -4.21 -1.78
CA THR A 6 -4.43 -4.96 -2.49
C THR A 6 -3.23 -4.05 -2.72
N ILE A 7 -2.05 -4.43 -2.25
CA ILE A 7 -0.80 -3.69 -2.41
C ILE A 7 0.12 -4.46 -3.35
N LEU A 8 0.51 -3.82 -4.44
CA LEU A 8 1.54 -4.30 -5.37
C LEU A 8 2.81 -3.48 -5.17
N ILE A 9 3.89 -4.13 -4.74
CA ILE A 9 5.19 -3.50 -4.54
C ILE A 9 6.13 -3.98 -5.62
N ASP A 10 6.67 -3.04 -6.39
CA ASP A 10 7.70 -3.30 -7.38
C ASP A 10 8.99 -3.80 -6.71
N SER A 11 9.45 -4.98 -7.09
CA SER A 11 10.71 -5.57 -6.67
C SER A 11 11.65 -5.82 -7.85
N SER A 12 11.49 -5.07 -8.95
CA SER A 12 12.40 -5.13 -10.11
C SER A 12 13.79 -4.57 -9.78
N GLY A 13 14.77 -4.80 -10.64
CA GLY A 13 16.15 -4.35 -10.43
C GLY A 13 16.30 -2.84 -10.19
N SER A 14 15.36 -2.01 -10.66
CA SER A 14 15.36 -0.57 -10.38
C SER A 14 14.95 -0.22 -8.94
N MET A 15 14.45 -1.19 -8.19
CA MET A 15 14.05 -1.04 -6.78
C MET A 15 15.09 -1.59 -5.81
N ASP A 16 16.18 -2.18 -6.32
CA ASP A 16 17.19 -2.78 -5.45
C ASP A 16 17.79 -1.77 -4.45
N GLY A 17 18.02 -2.23 -3.21
CA GLY A 17 18.57 -1.43 -2.12
C GLY A 17 17.58 -0.41 -1.52
N GLU A 18 18.00 0.86 -1.42
CA GLU A 18 17.25 1.93 -0.76
C GLU A 18 15.80 2.12 -1.27
N PRO A 19 15.51 2.09 -2.61
CA PRO A 19 14.14 2.24 -3.07
C PRO A 19 13.18 1.18 -2.54
N LEU A 20 13.63 -0.06 -2.41
CA LEU A 20 12.79 -1.14 -1.86
C LEU A 20 12.56 -0.95 -0.36
N CYS A 21 13.59 -0.57 0.40
CA CYS A 21 13.46 -0.22 1.81
C CYS A 21 12.46 0.93 2.02
N ARG A 22 12.53 1.97 1.18
CA ARG A 22 11.59 3.10 1.24
C ARG A 22 10.15 2.68 0.90
N ALA A 23 9.97 1.80 -0.08
CA ALA A 23 8.64 1.25 -0.40
C ALA A 23 8.04 0.49 0.80
N HIS A 24 8.86 -0.27 1.52
CA HIS A 24 8.44 -0.96 2.75
C HIS A 24 8.06 0.04 3.85
N GLN A 25 8.88 1.06 4.07
CA GLN A 25 8.57 2.08 5.07
C GLN A 25 7.22 2.76 4.76
N MET A 26 6.95 3.09 3.50
CA MET A 26 5.67 3.66 3.10
C MET A 26 4.48 2.74 3.42
N VAL A 27 4.63 1.41 3.24
CA VAL A 27 3.58 0.46 3.62
C VAL A 27 3.38 0.45 5.13
N CYS A 28 4.46 0.45 5.92
CA CYS A 28 4.37 0.55 7.38
C CYS A 28 3.64 1.82 7.81
N ASP A 29 4.02 2.96 7.25
CA ASP A 29 3.42 4.25 7.56
C ASP A 29 1.92 4.28 7.22
N ILE A 30 1.50 3.64 6.12
CA ILE A 30 0.09 3.48 5.76
C ILE A 30 -0.64 2.62 6.79
N ILE A 31 -0.06 1.50 7.20
CA ILE A 31 -0.66 0.61 8.21
C ILE A 31 -0.79 1.33 9.56
N PHE A 32 0.24 2.07 9.98
CA PHE A 32 0.19 2.87 11.21
C PHE A 32 -0.87 3.97 11.13
N ALA A 33 -0.88 4.75 10.04
CA ALA A 33 -1.88 5.79 9.83
C ALA A 33 -3.31 5.22 9.84
N TYR A 34 -3.52 4.04 9.22
CA TYR A 34 -4.80 3.35 9.29
C TYR A 34 -5.19 3.03 10.73
N HIS A 35 -4.29 2.44 11.51
CA HIS A 35 -4.57 2.11 12.92
C HIS A 35 -4.87 3.35 13.76
N ASP A 36 -4.09 4.42 13.61
CA ASP A 36 -4.29 5.66 14.35
C ASP A 36 -5.63 6.32 14.03
N LEU A 37 -6.04 6.29 12.77
CA LEU A 37 -7.34 6.82 12.33
C LEU A 37 -8.50 5.94 12.81
N MET A 38 -8.34 4.60 12.78
CA MET A 38 -9.38 3.66 13.17
C MET A 38 -9.55 3.54 14.69
N GLN A 39 -8.48 3.69 15.50
CA GLN A 39 -8.60 3.71 16.96
C GLN A 39 -9.47 4.86 17.47
N LYS A 40 -9.54 5.94 16.71
CA LYS A 40 -10.37 7.11 17.01
C LYS A 40 -11.81 6.96 16.54
N SER A 41 -12.11 5.95 15.75
CA SER A 41 -13.46 5.60 15.33
C SER A 41 -13.96 4.42 16.16
N LEU A 42 -15.17 4.51 16.72
CA LEU A 42 -15.83 3.43 17.48
C LEU A 42 -16.24 2.23 16.60
N TRP A 43 -15.80 2.18 15.36
CA TRP A 43 -16.19 1.17 14.38
C TRP A 43 -15.21 0.01 14.36
N VAL A 44 -15.71 -1.18 14.58
CA VAL A 44 -14.95 -2.42 14.34
C VAL A 44 -15.00 -2.70 12.83
N CYS A 45 -13.96 -2.27 12.12
CA CYS A 45 -13.82 -2.56 10.70
C CYS A 45 -13.07 -3.88 10.51
N LYS A 46 -13.63 -4.78 9.70
CA LYS A 46 -12.95 -6.01 9.25
C LYS A 46 -12.28 -5.77 7.90
N ASP A 47 -11.53 -4.67 7.81
CA ASP A 47 -10.75 -4.36 6.62
C ASP A 47 -9.55 -5.30 6.54
N TRP A 48 -9.14 -5.66 5.33
CA TRP A 48 -8.07 -6.61 5.12
C TRP A 48 -7.04 -6.10 4.10
N ILE A 49 -5.84 -6.63 4.19
CA ILE A 49 -4.72 -6.34 3.30
C ILE A 49 -4.25 -7.62 2.60
N HIS A 50 -3.91 -7.47 1.33
CA HIS A 50 -3.23 -8.46 0.51
C HIS A 50 -2.01 -7.78 -0.11
N MET A 51 -0.81 -8.33 0.08
CA MET A 51 0.42 -7.69 -0.36
C MET A 51 1.28 -8.63 -1.18
N ILE A 52 1.69 -8.15 -2.34
CA ILE A 52 2.46 -8.90 -3.33
C ILE A 52 3.66 -8.08 -3.77
N LEU A 53 4.85 -8.69 -3.73
CA LEU A 53 6.03 -8.20 -4.44
C LEU A 53 5.97 -8.71 -5.88
N TYR A 54 6.25 -7.83 -6.84
CA TYR A 54 6.26 -8.21 -8.24
C TYR A 54 7.51 -7.73 -8.99
N ASN A 55 8.02 -8.62 -9.84
CA ASN A 55 9.03 -8.36 -10.86
C ASN A 55 8.68 -9.23 -12.08
N SER A 56 9.58 -10.09 -12.59
CA SER A 56 9.24 -11.20 -13.50
C SER A 56 8.38 -12.27 -12.80
N ASP A 57 8.49 -12.35 -11.46
CA ASP A 57 7.78 -13.30 -10.61
C ASP A 57 6.80 -12.57 -9.67
N LEU A 58 5.97 -13.35 -9.00
CA LEU A 58 4.99 -12.84 -8.03
C LEU A 58 5.21 -13.55 -6.70
N ASN A 59 5.55 -12.76 -5.69
CA ASN A 59 5.75 -13.26 -4.34
C ASN A 59 4.68 -12.69 -3.43
N GLU A 60 3.74 -13.51 -3.01
CA GLU A 60 2.71 -13.14 -2.06
C GLU A 60 3.31 -13.07 -0.65
N VAL A 61 3.35 -11.87 -0.08
CA VAL A 61 3.95 -11.61 1.23
C VAL A 61 2.91 -11.67 2.34
N ILE A 62 1.74 -11.10 2.09
CA ILE A 62 0.60 -11.14 2.98
C ILE A 62 -0.61 -11.62 2.17
N SER A 63 -1.10 -12.81 2.52
CA SER A 63 -2.30 -13.38 1.93
C SER A 63 -3.50 -13.00 2.78
N ARG A 64 -4.28 -12.02 2.33
CA ARG A 64 -5.57 -11.60 2.90
C ARG A 64 -5.64 -11.62 4.44
N HIS A 65 -4.90 -10.75 5.07
CA HIS A 65 -4.89 -10.63 6.53
C HIS A 65 -5.76 -9.46 7.00
N GLU A 66 -6.53 -9.64 8.07
CA GLU A 66 -7.32 -8.55 8.64
C GLU A 66 -6.40 -7.48 9.23
N LEU A 67 -6.54 -6.24 8.79
CA LEU A 67 -5.70 -5.10 9.24
C LEU A 67 -5.75 -4.91 10.77
N ALA A 68 -6.90 -5.17 11.39
CA ALA A 68 -7.05 -5.06 12.84
C ALA A 68 -6.15 -6.02 13.63
N TYR A 69 -5.78 -7.17 13.05
CA TYR A 69 -4.95 -8.19 13.71
C TYR A 69 -3.46 -8.02 13.46
N ILE A 70 -3.06 -7.26 12.43
CA ILE A 70 -1.62 -7.02 12.15
C ILE A 70 -0.90 -6.43 13.37
N ARG A 71 -1.61 -5.71 14.24
CA ARG A 71 -1.07 -5.14 15.48
C ARG A 71 -1.07 -6.10 16.68
N LYS A 72 -1.96 -7.10 16.70
CA LYS A 72 -2.13 -8.02 17.85
C LYS A 72 -1.33 -9.30 17.70
N GLU A 73 -1.27 -9.82 16.51
CA GLU A 73 -0.53 -11.02 16.20
C GLU A 73 0.70 -10.56 15.43
N LYS A 74 1.89 -10.58 16.04
CA LYS A 74 3.14 -10.34 15.29
C LYS A 74 3.19 -11.31 14.11
N PRO A 75 2.69 -10.96 12.91
CA PRO A 75 2.85 -11.83 11.77
C PRO A 75 4.34 -11.95 11.52
N ARG A 76 4.82 -13.15 11.19
CA ARG A 76 6.22 -13.32 10.79
C ARG A 76 6.52 -12.30 9.71
N GLY A 77 7.42 -11.36 9.98
CA GLY A 77 7.85 -10.34 9.05
C GLY A 77 7.36 -8.91 9.32
N ILE A 78 6.52 -8.65 10.34
CA ILE A 78 6.14 -7.27 10.71
C ILE A 78 6.46 -7.05 12.18
N ASP A 79 7.47 -6.25 12.48
CA ASP A 79 7.76 -5.76 13.82
C ASP A 79 7.22 -4.33 13.98
N LEU A 80 6.03 -4.24 14.57
CA LEU A 80 5.36 -2.97 14.77
C LEU A 80 5.94 -2.14 15.92
N GLU A 81 6.70 -2.75 16.84
CA GLU A 81 7.36 -2.02 17.94
C GLU A 81 8.51 -1.16 17.44
N MET A 82 9.16 -1.59 16.36
CA MET A 82 10.27 -0.83 15.75
C MET A 82 9.87 -0.07 14.47
N GLY A 83 8.59 -0.10 14.07
CA GLY A 83 8.14 0.55 12.84
C GLY A 83 8.75 -0.07 11.57
N MET A 84 9.27 -1.28 11.67
CA MET A 84 9.88 -1.99 10.55
C MET A 84 9.09 -3.23 10.21
N ILE A 85 8.83 -3.42 8.92
CA ILE A 85 8.47 -4.74 8.40
C ILE A 85 9.77 -5.54 8.43
N GLN A 86 9.84 -6.53 9.33
CA GLN A 86 11.00 -7.41 9.36
C GLN A 86 11.04 -8.35 8.16
N PRO A 87 12.24 -8.86 7.77
CA PRO A 87 12.38 -9.76 6.62
C PRO A 87 11.35 -10.90 6.68
N PRO A 88 10.71 -11.16 5.57
CA PRO A 88 11.36 -11.61 4.35
C PRO A 88 11.69 -10.51 3.35
N PHE A 89 11.38 -9.25 3.59
CA PHE A 89 11.60 -8.20 2.61
C PHE A 89 13.08 -7.87 2.39
N PHE A 90 13.93 -7.96 3.42
CA PHE A 90 15.37 -7.70 3.29
C PHE A 90 16.12 -8.82 2.55
N GLU A 91 15.53 -10.01 2.40
CA GLU A 91 16.09 -11.08 1.60
C GLU A 91 15.75 -10.97 0.10
N PHE A 92 14.82 -10.08 -0.26
CA PHE A 92 14.45 -9.84 -1.65
C PHE A 92 15.31 -8.72 -2.24
N HIS A 93 16.36 -9.10 -2.94
CA HIS A 93 17.06 -8.18 -3.82
C HIS A 93 16.16 -7.83 -5.00
N GLY A 94 16.11 -6.55 -5.33
CA GLY A 94 15.42 -6.10 -6.54
C GLY A 94 16.09 -6.69 -7.77
N HIS A 95 15.38 -7.49 -8.57
CA HIS A 95 15.92 -8.10 -9.77
C HIS A 95 14.86 -8.23 -10.87
N GLY A 96 15.33 -8.44 -12.08
CA GLY A 96 14.49 -8.71 -13.23
C GLY A 96 13.66 -7.50 -13.71
N PRO A 97 12.83 -7.72 -14.72
CA PRO A 97 11.97 -6.70 -15.31
C PRO A 97 10.73 -6.42 -14.44
N LYS A 98 10.16 -5.24 -14.64
CA LYS A 98 8.95 -4.74 -13.95
C LYS A 98 7.68 -5.21 -14.68
N CYS A 99 7.18 -6.39 -14.35
CA CYS A 99 6.00 -6.98 -15.00
C CYS A 99 4.69 -6.61 -14.26
N LEU A 100 4.35 -5.33 -14.23
CA LEU A 100 3.13 -4.85 -13.56
C LEU A 100 1.84 -5.39 -14.20
N GLY A 101 1.80 -5.54 -15.52
CA GLY A 101 0.65 -6.14 -16.20
C GLY A 101 0.39 -7.57 -15.72
N LYS A 102 1.46 -8.37 -15.53
CA LYS A 102 1.35 -9.73 -14.96
C LYS A 102 0.80 -9.68 -13.54
N ALA A 103 1.27 -8.74 -12.70
CA ALA A 103 0.80 -8.58 -11.33
C ALA A 103 -0.66 -8.15 -11.26
N ILE A 104 -1.07 -7.19 -12.09
CA ILE A 104 -2.47 -6.76 -12.19
C ILE A 104 -3.35 -7.92 -12.65
N GLU A 105 -2.95 -8.68 -13.66
CA GLU A 105 -3.74 -9.83 -14.13
C GLU A 105 -3.93 -10.88 -13.04
N TYR A 106 -2.89 -11.14 -12.25
CA TYR A 106 -2.97 -12.06 -11.12
C TYR A 106 -4.01 -11.61 -10.09
N VAL A 107 -3.94 -10.35 -9.65
CA VAL A 107 -4.84 -9.85 -8.61
C VAL A 107 -6.29 -9.67 -9.09
N ILE A 108 -6.53 -9.34 -10.35
CA ILE A 108 -7.90 -9.21 -10.87
C ILE A 108 -8.57 -10.57 -11.16
N ASN A 109 -7.80 -11.63 -11.31
CA ASN A 109 -8.33 -13.00 -11.50
C ASN A 109 -8.41 -13.79 -10.19
N GLY A 110 -7.75 -13.32 -9.14
CA GLY A 110 -7.73 -13.93 -7.81
C GLY A 110 -8.58 -13.16 -6.78
N TYR A 111 -8.02 -13.00 -5.58
CA TYR A 111 -8.62 -12.19 -4.54
C TYR A 111 -8.27 -10.71 -4.75
N HIS A 112 -9.28 -9.88 -4.95
CA HIS A 112 -9.12 -8.44 -5.09
C HIS A 112 -9.94 -7.71 -4.02
N GLY A 113 -9.38 -6.62 -3.51
CA GLY A 113 -10.07 -5.70 -2.62
C GLY A 113 -10.83 -4.61 -3.38
N ASP A 114 -11.38 -3.66 -2.63
CA ASP A 114 -11.97 -2.45 -3.20
C ASP A 114 -10.90 -1.43 -3.62
N ILE A 115 -9.70 -1.51 -3.03
CA ILE A 115 -8.61 -0.55 -3.18
C ILE A 115 -7.38 -1.25 -3.73
N LEU A 116 -6.75 -0.67 -4.75
CA LEU A 116 -5.45 -1.08 -5.28
C LEU A 116 -4.43 0.01 -4.98
N LEU A 117 -3.34 -0.35 -4.32
CA LEU A 117 -2.17 0.49 -4.14
C LEU A 117 -0.99 -0.10 -4.89
N ILE A 118 -0.34 0.70 -5.74
CA ILE A 118 0.86 0.32 -6.49
C ILE A 118 2.02 1.19 -6.02
N ILE A 119 3.11 0.57 -5.59
CA ILE A 119 4.34 1.26 -5.19
C ILE A 119 5.45 0.89 -6.17
N THR A 120 5.99 1.88 -6.89
CA THR A 120 6.92 1.65 -8.01
C THR A 120 7.82 2.85 -8.29
N LYS A 121 8.94 2.64 -8.99
CA LYS A 121 9.91 3.69 -9.37
C LYS A 121 10.00 3.97 -10.86
N GLY A 122 9.34 3.21 -11.73
CA GLY A 122 9.50 3.38 -13.19
C GLY A 122 8.29 2.95 -13.99
N THR A 123 8.45 2.86 -15.30
CA THR A 123 7.41 2.36 -16.21
C THR A 123 7.37 0.84 -16.23
N PRO A 124 6.19 0.21 -16.42
CA PRO A 124 6.08 -1.22 -16.61
C PRO A 124 6.89 -1.69 -17.83
N SER A 125 7.61 -2.80 -17.70
CA SER A 125 8.33 -3.43 -18.81
C SER A 125 7.37 -4.14 -19.78
N ASP A 126 6.25 -4.65 -19.26
CA ASP A 126 5.18 -5.31 -20.00
C ASP A 126 4.02 -4.34 -20.32
N ILE A 127 4.37 -3.16 -20.86
CA ILE A 127 3.45 -2.03 -21.08
C ILE A 127 2.20 -2.41 -21.91
N PHE A 128 2.34 -3.29 -22.88
CA PHE A 128 1.21 -3.74 -23.71
C PHE A 128 0.20 -4.53 -22.87
N ARG A 129 0.67 -5.48 -22.05
CA ARG A 129 -0.15 -6.26 -21.13
C ARG A 129 -0.80 -5.35 -20.08
N PHE A 130 -0.01 -4.46 -19.49
CA PHE A 130 -0.51 -3.46 -18.55
C PHE A 130 -1.65 -2.64 -19.16
N ASN A 131 -1.45 -2.04 -20.34
CA ASN A 131 -2.45 -1.21 -21.01
C ASN A 131 -3.74 -1.99 -21.34
N SER A 132 -3.66 -3.25 -21.73
CA SER A 132 -4.83 -4.09 -22.04
C SER A 132 -5.72 -4.37 -20.81
N LEU A 133 -5.16 -4.28 -19.60
CA LEU A 133 -5.84 -4.58 -18.34
C LEU A 133 -6.40 -3.36 -17.63
N ILE A 134 -6.07 -2.13 -18.07
CA ILE A 134 -6.49 -0.88 -17.40
C ILE A 134 -8.00 -0.80 -17.23
N CYS A 135 -8.78 -1.07 -18.27
CA CYS A 135 -10.25 -0.98 -18.19
C CYS A 135 -10.81 -2.00 -17.19
N LYS A 136 -10.33 -3.25 -17.23
CA LYS A 136 -10.76 -4.31 -16.31
C LYS A 136 -10.38 -3.96 -14.87
N CYS A 137 -9.17 -3.43 -14.66
CA CYS A 137 -8.70 -2.99 -13.36
C CYS A 137 -9.62 -1.89 -12.75
N LYS A 138 -10.01 -0.90 -13.56
CA LYS A 138 -10.92 0.19 -13.14
C LYS A 138 -12.35 -0.26 -12.83
N ILE A 139 -12.79 -1.35 -13.41
CA ILE A 139 -14.11 -1.93 -13.11
C ILE A 139 -14.08 -2.65 -11.75
N ILE A 140 -12.98 -3.34 -11.48
CA ILE A 140 -12.83 -4.19 -10.27
C ILE A 140 -12.52 -3.35 -9.04
N TYR A 141 -11.55 -2.43 -9.14
CA TYR A 141 -11.12 -1.61 -8.01
C TYR A 141 -11.87 -0.27 -8.00
N LYS A 142 -12.55 0.02 -6.88
CA LYS A 142 -13.25 1.30 -6.67
C LYS A 142 -12.28 2.47 -6.59
N LYS A 143 -11.08 2.22 -6.05
CA LYS A 143 -10.01 3.22 -5.90
C LYS A 143 -8.66 2.61 -6.26
N ILE A 144 -7.88 3.38 -6.99
CA ILE A 144 -6.52 2.99 -7.40
C ILE A 144 -5.58 4.13 -7.07
N PHE A 145 -4.49 3.81 -6.37
CA PHE A 145 -3.43 4.72 -5.94
C PHE A 145 -2.10 4.25 -6.48
N VAL A 146 -1.25 5.20 -6.88
CA VAL A 146 0.12 4.90 -7.31
C VAL A 146 1.09 5.79 -6.52
N LEU A 147 2.01 5.18 -5.79
CA LEU A 147 3.14 5.86 -5.18
C LEU A 147 4.34 5.69 -6.10
N HIS A 148 4.85 6.79 -6.68
CA HIS A 148 5.82 6.75 -7.74
C HIS A 148 7.14 7.44 -7.39
N GLY A 149 8.23 6.67 -7.31
CA GLY A 149 9.57 7.15 -6.92
C GLY A 149 10.29 7.98 -8.01
N ASN A 150 9.81 7.98 -9.24
CA ASN A 150 10.29 8.88 -10.30
C ASN A 150 9.09 9.55 -10.97
N PHE A 151 8.66 10.68 -10.41
CA PHE A 151 7.42 11.33 -10.83
C PHE A 151 7.40 11.80 -12.30
N ALA A 152 8.57 12.02 -12.92
CA ALA A 152 8.65 12.30 -14.35
C ALA A 152 8.12 11.17 -15.24
N LYS A 153 8.11 9.93 -14.74
CA LYS A 153 7.61 8.75 -15.46
C LYS A 153 6.15 8.39 -15.14
N LYS A 154 5.41 9.23 -14.42
CA LYS A 154 4.01 9.00 -14.02
C LYS A 154 3.04 8.82 -15.18
N VAL A 155 3.36 9.38 -16.35
CA VAL A 155 2.51 9.35 -17.55
C VAL A 155 2.04 7.92 -17.91
N ALA A 156 2.87 6.91 -17.66
CA ALA A 156 2.48 5.52 -17.87
C ALA A 156 1.26 5.08 -17.04
N TYR A 157 0.99 5.74 -15.91
CA TYR A 157 -0.07 5.42 -14.96
C TYR A 157 -1.29 6.34 -15.04
N GLU A 158 -1.21 7.48 -15.73
CA GLU A 158 -2.28 8.47 -15.83
C GLU A 158 -3.57 7.91 -16.47
N LYS A 159 -3.43 6.91 -17.34
CA LYS A 159 -4.57 6.18 -17.89
C LYS A 159 -5.24 5.27 -16.86
N LEU A 160 -4.49 4.80 -15.85
CA LEU A 160 -5.00 3.92 -14.80
C LEU A 160 -5.73 4.72 -13.72
N THR A 161 -5.11 5.78 -13.21
CA THR A 161 -5.67 6.60 -12.13
C THR A 161 -5.14 8.03 -12.17
N LYS A 162 -5.88 8.94 -11.51
CA LYS A 162 -5.42 10.31 -11.21
C LYS A 162 -4.74 10.41 -9.83
N ASN A 163 -4.90 9.42 -8.96
CA ASN A 163 -4.32 9.39 -7.62
C ASN A 163 -2.87 8.89 -7.70
N ILE A 164 -1.97 9.72 -8.22
CA ILE A 164 -0.55 9.43 -8.38
C ILE A 164 0.23 10.40 -7.49
N TYR A 165 0.95 9.88 -6.51
CA TYR A 165 1.68 10.64 -5.51
C TYR A 165 3.18 10.39 -5.64
N PRO A 166 4.02 11.44 -5.63
CA PRO A 166 5.47 11.28 -5.58
C PRO A 166 5.91 10.80 -4.20
N TRP A 167 6.96 10.01 -4.15
CA TRP A 167 7.52 9.53 -2.89
C TRP A 167 8.02 10.68 -1.98
N ASP A 168 8.50 11.77 -2.57
CA ASP A 168 9.06 12.88 -1.81
C ASP A 168 8.01 13.73 -1.08
N SER A 169 6.75 13.67 -1.51
CA SER A 169 5.62 14.32 -0.86
C SER A 169 4.60 13.32 -0.32
N PHE A 170 5.05 12.12 0.04
CA PHE A 170 4.21 11.08 0.60
C PHE A 170 3.68 11.46 1.99
N ASP A 171 2.37 11.51 2.14
CA ASP A 171 1.65 11.68 3.41
C ASP A 171 0.73 10.46 3.62
N SER A 172 1.13 9.59 4.55
CA SER A 172 0.39 8.35 4.84
C SER A 172 -1.02 8.61 5.37
N VAL A 173 -1.21 9.67 6.16
CA VAL A 173 -2.51 10.04 6.72
C VAL A 173 -3.45 10.50 5.63
N GLU A 174 -2.99 11.38 4.73
CA GLU A 174 -3.78 11.83 3.58
C GLU A 174 -4.18 10.66 2.68
N ILE A 175 -3.25 9.77 2.37
CA ILE A 175 -3.52 8.62 1.52
C ILE A 175 -4.54 7.69 2.15
N VAL A 176 -4.42 7.37 3.45
CA VAL A 176 -5.39 6.51 4.15
C VAL A 176 -6.76 7.18 4.21
N GLN A 177 -6.84 8.48 4.48
CA GLN A 177 -8.11 9.22 4.45
C GLN A 177 -8.78 9.13 3.08
N ASN A 178 -8.01 9.30 2.00
CA ASN A 178 -8.51 9.18 0.63
C ASN A 178 -8.91 7.75 0.26
N MET A 179 -8.19 6.74 0.75
CA MET A 179 -8.52 5.33 0.55
C MET A 179 -9.87 4.96 1.17
N PHE A 180 -10.12 5.44 2.39
CA PHE A 180 -11.28 5.04 3.19
C PHE A 180 -12.42 6.04 3.18
N ASP A 181 -12.38 7.12 2.40
CA ASP A 181 -13.37 8.20 2.37
C ASP A 181 -13.58 8.84 3.75
N MET A 182 -12.50 8.97 4.52
CA MET A 182 -12.58 9.58 5.84
C MET A 182 -12.73 11.09 5.71
N ASP A 183 -13.80 11.64 6.26
CA ASP A 183 -14.11 13.06 6.17
C ASP A 183 -13.04 13.90 6.90
N ASN A 184 -12.69 15.05 6.33
CA ASN A 184 -11.76 16.04 6.92
C ASN A 184 -12.23 16.61 8.27
N THR A 185 -13.49 16.41 8.65
CA THR A 185 -14.01 16.75 9.99
C THR A 185 -13.31 15.97 11.11
N LEU A 186 -12.85 14.74 10.84
CA LEU A 186 -12.00 13.97 11.76
C LEU A 186 -10.61 14.61 11.94
N LYS A 187 -10.04 15.17 10.88
CA LYS A 187 -8.75 15.88 10.94
C LYS A 187 -8.78 17.09 11.88
N ARG A 188 -9.87 17.86 11.86
CA ARG A 188 -10.08 18.99 12.79
C ARG A 188 -10.21 18.51 14.23
N LYS A 189 -11.02 17.49 14.51
CA LYS A 189 -11.21 16.96 15.88
C LYS A 189 -9.92 16.38 16.48
N ILE A 190 -9.03 15.81 15.66
CA ILE A 190 -7.75 15.25 16.11
C ILE A 190 -6.75 16.37 16.44
N LEU A 191 -6.71 17.44 15.64
CA LEU A 191 -5.85 18.60 15.88
C LEU A 191 -6.35 19.44 17.06
N GLU A 192 -7.68 19.52 17.27
CA GLU A 192 -8.29 20.29 18.37
C GLU A 192 -8.25 19.55 19.73
N ASN A 193 -8.15 18.23 19.72
CA ASN A 193 -8.04 17.39 20.91
C ASN A 193 -6.96 16.33 20.73
N PRO A 194 -5.67 16.68 20.84
CA PRO A 194 -4.60 15.69 20.82
C PRO A 194 -4.82 14.68 21.96
N PRO A 195 -4.58 13.37 21.74
CA PRO A 195 -4.74 12.37 22.77
C PRO A 195 -3.87 12.75 23.96
N ARG A 196 -4.46 12.80 25.17
CA ARG A 196 -3.67 12.95 26.40
C ARG A 196 -2.75 11.75 26.50
N ILE A 197 -1.45 12.02 26.49
CA ILE A 197 -0.45 11.01 26.86
C ILE A 197 -0.75 10.68 28.33
N ILE A 198 -1.29 9.50 28.58
CA ILE A 198 -1.36 8.96 29.94
C ILE A 198 0.06 8.49 30.25
N GLU A 199 0.84 9.32 30.91
CA GLU A 199 2.07 8.87 31.53
C GLU A 199 1.68 7.84 32.59
N LEU A 200 1.91 6.56 32.27
CA LEU A 200 1.92 5.49 33.26
C LEU A 200 3.18 5.70 34.09
N THR A 201 3.03 6.38 35.21
CA THR A 201 4.05 6.36 36.29
C THR A 201 4.09 4.94 36.84
N ILE A 202 5.25 4.25 36.63
CA ILE A 202 5.58 2.96 37.24
C ILE A 202 6.03 3.21 38.68
#